data_e94da68b3d03e5e3e2d611a5d18c2edf
#
_entry.id   e94da68b3d03e5e3e2d611a5d18c2edf
#
_cell.length_a   1.000
_cell.length_b   1.000
_cell.length_c   1.000
_cell.angle_alpha   90.00
_cell.angle_beta   90.00
_cell.angle_gamma   90.00
#
_symmetry.space_group_name_H-M   'P 1'
#
loop_
_entity.id
_entity.type
_entity.pdbx_description
1 polymer ?
#
loop_
_entity_poly.entity_id
_entity_poly.type
_entity_poly.pdbx_seq_one_letter_code
_entity_poly.pdbx_strand_id
1 'polypeptide(L)'
;MYSIYTTTQYKRDIKKAKKRNLNIERLDAVVTLLATKDEPLPAQYNDHKLSGQYEGYRECHIENDWLLIYKKEKNNLILVLTRTGTHSDLF
;
A
#
# COMPACT_ATOMS: atom_id res chain seq x y z
N MET A 1 -11.73 2.00 -13.00
CA MET A 1 -11.01 1.12 -12.07
C MET A 1 -9.53 1.04 -12.44
N TYR A 2 -8.65 1.05 -11.48
CA TYR A 2 -7.21 0.99 -11.73
C TYR A 2 -6.75 -0.44 -11.97
N SER A 3 -5.78 -0.61 -12.88
CA SER A 3 -5.07 -1.88 -13.05
C SER A 3 -4.04 -2.01 -11.94
N ILE A 4 -4.00 -3.16 -11.29
CA ILE A 4 -3.12 -3.37 -10.13
C ILE A 4 -1.87 -4.11 -10.56
N TYR A 5 -0.71 -3.54 -10.23
CA TYR A 5 0.60 -4.14 -10.43
C TYR A 5 1.29 -4.30 -9.10
N THR A 6 2.09 -5.34 -8.95
CA THR A 6 2.84 -5.60 -7.73
C THR A 6 4.32 -5.72 -8.05
N THR A 7 5.17 -5.21 -7.16
CA THR A 7 6.61 -5.43 -7.29
C THR A 7 6.99 -6.80 -6.77
N THR A 8 8.17 -7.29 -7.18
CA THR A 8 8.69 -8.55 -6.64
C THR A 8 8.88 -8.45 -5.12
N GLN A 9 9.34 -7.30 -4.65
CA GLN A 9 9.53 -7.10 -3.21
C GLN A 9 8.20 -7.10 -2.47
N TYR A 10 7.14 -6.53 -3.04
CA TYR A 10 5.81 -6.58 -2.44
C TYR A 10 5.34 -8.03 -2.26
N LYS A 11 5.57 -8.88 -3.25
CA LYS A 11 5.20 -10.29 -3.17
C LYS A 11 5.92 -10.99 -2.03
N ARG A 12 7.20 -10.67 -1.82
CA ARG A 12 7.98 -11.19 -0.69
C ARG A 12 7.43 -10.67 0.64
N ASP A 13 7.08 -9.38 0.67
CA ASP A 13 6.49 -8.76 1.86
C ASP A 13 5.17 -9.43 2.25
N ILE A 14 4.36 -9.81 1.28
CA ILE A 14 3.09 -10.51 1.53
C ILE A 14 3.33 -11.87 2.17
N LYS A 15 4.33 -12.61 1.70
CA LYS A 15 4.69 -13.91 2.30
C LYS A 15 5.07 -13.72 3.77
N LYS A 16 5.84 -12.68 4.07
CA LYS A 16 6.26 -12.36 5.44
C LYS A 16 5.06 -11.97 6.30
N ALA A 17 4.15 -11.18 5.76
CA ALA A 17 2.93 -10.78 6.46
C ALA A 17 2.07 -11.99 6.82
N LYS A 18 1.94 -12.94 5.90
CA LYS A 18 1.19 -14.18 6.17
C LYS A 18 1.83 -15.01 7.27
N LYS A 19 3.16 -15.10 7.28
CA LYS A 19 3.89 -15.81 8.35
C LYS A 19 3.68 -15.17 9.72
N ARG A 20 3.48 -13.85 9.75
CA ARG A 20 3.22 -13.10 10.98
C ARG A 20 1.74 -13.13 11.38
N ASN A 21 0.91 -13.85 10.63
CA ASN A 21 -0.54 -13.93 10.85
C ASN A 21 -1.24 -12.57 10.76
N LEU A 22 -0.74 -11.67 9.93
CA LEU A 22 -1.42 -10.40 9.68
C LEU A 22 -2.69 -10.65 8.88
N ASN A 23 -3.70 -9.83 9.12
CA ASN A 23 -5.00 -9.99 8.47
C ASN A 23 -4.95 -9.44 7.03
N ILE A 24 -4.65 -10.34 6.09
CA ILE A 24 -4.52 -9.98 4.66
C ILE A 24 -5.83 -9.39 4.11
N GLU A 25 -6.98 -9.79 4.65
CA GLU A 25 -8.26 -9.24 4.21
C GLU A 25 -8.34 -7.73 4.45
N ARG A 26 -7.71 -7.22 5.51
CA ARG A 26 -7.66 -5.77 5.76
C ARG A 26 -6.85 -5.05 4.70
N LEU A 27 -5.72 -5.65 4.31
CA LEU A 27 -4.90 -5.10 3.24
C LEU A 27 -5.68 -5.10 1.92
N ASP A 28 -6.35 -6.21 1.61
CA ASP A 28 -7.15 -6.32 0.38
C ASP A 28 -8.27 -5.28 0.35
N ALA A 29 -8.90 -5.00 1.49
CA ALA A 29 -9.94 -3.99 1.57
C ALA A 29 -9.39 -2.60 1.21
N VAL A 30 -8.21 -2.25 1.72
CA VAL A 30 -7.57 -0.96 1.41
C VAL A 30 -7.18 -0.90 -0.06
N VAL A 31 -6.60 -1.98 -0.60
CA VAL A 31 -6.24 -2.06 -2.01
C VAL A 31 -7.47 -1.87 -2.89
N THR A 32 -8.59 -2.48 -2.53
CA THR A 32 -9.84 -2.32 -3.26
C THR A 32 -10.31 -0.88 -3.27
N LEU A 33 -10.24 -0.19 -2.12
CA LEU A 33 -10.58 1.23 -2.05
C LEU A 33 -9.69 2.07 -2.97
N LEU A 34 -8.38 1.81 -2.94
CA LEU A 34 -7.43 2.53 -3.79
C LEU A 34 -7.69 2.28 -5.28
N ALA A 35 -8.06 1.06 -5.65
CA ALA A 35 -8.26 0.67 -7.04
C ALA A 35 -9.59 1.14 -7.62
N THR A 36 -10.61 1.34 -6.79
CA THR A 36 -11.97 1.60 -7.25
C THR A 36 -12.43 3.03 -7.06
N LYS A 37 -11.75 3.82 -6.23
CA LYS A 37 -12.19 5.17 -5.90
C LYS A 37 -11.07 6.19 -6.14
N ASP A 38 -11.46 7.39 -6.53
CA ASP A 38 -10.51 8.50 -6.73
C ASP A 38 -10.43 9.42 -5.52
N GLU A 39 -11.42 9.40 -4.65
CA GLU A 39 -11.36 10.20 -3.43
C GLU A 39 -10.30 9.67 -2.47
N PRO A 40 -9.74 10.54 -1.62
CA PRO A 40 -8.76 10.12 -0.62
C PRO A 40 -9.30 9.02 0.29
N LEU A 41 -8.39 8.20 0.84
CA LEU A 41 -8.76 7.21 1.83
C LEU A 41 -9.32 7.90 3.09
N PRO A 42 -10.20 7.22 3.84
CA PRO A 42 -10.64 7.75 5.14
C PRO A 42 -9.44 8.12 6.02
N ALA A 43 -9.62 9.15 6.85
CA ALA A 43 -8.53 9.70 7.68
C ALA A 43 -7.85 8.67 8.58
N GLN A 44 -8.58 7.62 8.96
CA GLN A 44 -8.04 6.55 9.83
C GLN A 44 -6.83 5.84 9.21
N TYR A 45 -6.71 5.86 7.89
CA TYR A 45 -5.60 5.19 7.21
C TYR A 45 -4.35 6.07 7.08
N ASN A 46 -4.44 7.33 7.50
CA ASN A 46 -3.32 8.27 7.50
C ASN A 46 -2.52 8.24 6.19
N ASP A 47 -3.23 8.33 5.06
CA ASP A 47 -2.63 8.32 3.73
C ASP A 47 -1.87 9.63 3.48
N HIS A 48 -0.59 9.55 3.12
CA HIS A 48 0.23 10.73 2.92
C HIS A 48 1.36 10.48 1.92
N LYS A 49 1.88 11.56 1.35
CA LYS A 49 3.01 11.49 0.43
C LYS A 49 4.29 11.18 1.17
N LEU A 50 5.18 10.45 0.50
CA LEU A 50 6.51 10.18 1.02
C LEU A 50 7.53 11.10 0.34
N SER A 51 8.72 11.18 0.93
CA SER A 51 9.84 11.95 0.41
C SER A 51 11.10 11.09 0.42
N GLY A 52 12.25 11.66 0.06
CA GLY A 52 13.51 10.94 0.03
C GLY A 52 13.50 9.86 -1.03
N GLN A 53 13.96 8.67 -0.67
CA GLN A 53 14.05 7.56 -1.62
C GLN A 53 12.69 7.10 -2.15
N TYR A 54 11.61 7.43 -1.46
CA TYR A 54 10.25 7.08 -1.88
C TYR A 54 9.50 8.29 -2.42
N GLU A 55 10.20 9.32 -2.87
CA GLU A 55 9.54 10.46 -3.48
C GLU A 55 8.68 10.02 -4.68
N GLY A 56 7.47 10.55 -4.75
CA GLY A 56 6.51 10.14 -5.78
C GLY A 56 5.59 9.01 -5.35
N TYR A 57 5.86 8.41 -4.21
CA TYR A 57 5.04 7.34 -3.64
C TYR A 57 4.21 7.87 -2.47
N ARG A 58 3.21 7.09 -2.08
CA ARG A 58 2.36 7.39 -0.93
C ARG A 58 2.39 6.22 0.03
N GLU A 59 2.06 6.50 1.28
CA GLU A 59 1.99 5.50 2.35
C GLU A 59 0.66 5.61 3.06
N CYS A 60 0.07 4.48 3.39
CA CYS A 60 -1.10 4.44 4.26
C CYS A 60 -0.92 3.36 5.31
N HIS A 61 -1.67 3.49 6.41
CA HIS A 61 -1.62 2.54 7.54
C HIS A 61 -2.76 1.55 7.40
N ILE A 62 -2.44 0.26 7.34
CA ILE A 62 -3.44 -0.82 7.31
C ILE A 62 -3.96 -1.06 8.73
N GLU A 63 -3.02 -1.21 9.65
CA GLU A 63 -3.23 -1.30 11.09
C GLU A 63 -2.05 -0.61 11.75
N ASN A 64 -2.01 -0.53 13.05
CA ASN A 64 -0.96 0.11 13.86
C ASN A 64 0.37 0.36 13.13
N ASP A 65 1.31 -0.58 13.21
CA ASP A 65 2.60 -0.47 12.55
C ASP A 65 2.66 -1.33 11.28
N TRP A 66 1.56 -1.42 10.55
CA TRP A 66 1.52 -2.15 9.28
C TRP A 66 1.15 -1.17 8.17
N LEU A 67 2.12 -0.91 7.30
CA LEU A 67 2.07 0.13 6.28
C LEU A 67 1.97 -0.47 4.88
N LEU A 68 1.41 0.31 3.95
CA LEU A 68 1.42 0.01 2.52
C LEU A 68 2.02 1.21 1.80
N ILE A 69 3.08 0.97 1.02
CA ILE A 69 3.66 1.98 0.13
C ILE A 69 3.16 1.68 -1.28
N TYR A 70 2.59 2.67 -1.94
CA TYR A 70 2.01 2.50 -3.25
C TYR A 70 2.20 3.74 -4.12
N LYS A 71 1.99 3.56 -5.41
CA LYS A 71 1.97 4.66 -6.38
C LYS A 71 0.71 4.55 -7.21
N LYS A 72 0.03 5.66 -7.41
CA LYS A 72 -1.24 5.70 -8.15
C LYS A 72 -1.12 6.68 -9.29
N GLU A 73 -1.21 6.20 -10.52
CA GLU A 73 -1.14 7.04 -11.71
C GLU A 73 -2.54 7.18 -12.31
N LYS A 74 -3.12 8.36 -12.15
CA LYS A 74 -4.49 8.62 -12.60
C LYS A 74 -4.61 8.66 -14.13
N ASN A 75 -3.59 9.15 -14.82
CA ASN A 75 -3.64 9.27 -16.27
C ASN A 75 -3.75 7.91 -16.97
N ASN A 76 -3.04 6.92 -16.47
CA ASN A 76 -3.02 5.58 -17.04
C ASN A 76 -3.85 4.57 -16.26
N LEU A 77 -4.49 5.01 -15.18
CA LEU A 77 -5.27 4.15 -14.28
C LEU A 77 -4.46 2.95 -13.79
N ILE A 78 -3.26 3.24 -13.27
CA ILE A 78 -2.33 2.24 -12.76
C ILE A 78 -2.14 2.43 -11.25
N LEU A 79 -2.26 1.33 -10.50
CA LEU A 79 -1.95 1.28 -9.07
C LEU A 79 -0.82 0.28 -8.86
N VAL A 80 0.33 0.76 -8.38
CA VAL A 80 1.49 -0.09 -8.10
C VAL A 80 1.60 -0.31 -6.60
N LEU A 81 1.47 -1.55 -6.17
CA LEU A 81 1.69 -1.94 -4.78
C LEU A 81 3.19 -2.24 -4.63
N THR A 82 3.89 -1.36 -3.92
CA THR A 82 5.34 -1.30 -3.94
C THR A 82 5.97 -2.04 -2.78
N ARG A 83 5.50 -1.81 -1.56
CA ARG A 83 6.00 -2.47 -0.35
C ARG A 83 4.90 -2.53 0.71
N THR A 84 4.97 -3.51 1.60
CA THR A 84 4.14 -3.54 2.80
C THR A 84 4.93 -4.17 3.94
N GLY A 85 4.73 -3.67 5.16
CA GLY A 85 5.46 -4.14 6.33
C GLY A 85 5.41 -3.11 7.45
N THR A 86 6.21 -3.33 8.48
CA THR A 86 6.35 -2.38 9.58
C THR A 86 7.29 -1.24 9.19
N HIS A 87 7.37 -0.19 10.02
CA HIS A 87 8.36 0.88 9.82
C HIS A 87 9.77 0.29 9.76
N SER A 88 10.09 -0.65 10.64
CA SER A 88 11.42 -1.28 10.66
C SER A 88 11.70 -2.07 9.39
N ASP A 89 10.67 -2.67 8.79
CA ASP A 89 10.85 -3.42 7.54
C ASP A 89 11.12 -2.49 6.35
N LEU A 90 10.52 -1.30 6.35
CA LEU A 90 10.49 -0.43 5.17
C LEU A 90 11.48 0.72 5.22
N PHE A 91 11.91 1.12 6.40
CA PHE A 91 12.76 2.32 6.59
C PHE A 91 13.99 2.08 7.47
#